data_a93072e6d22ad604fea8cbbe9dc86d3c
#
_entry.id   a93072e6d22ad604fea8cbbe9dc86d3c
#
_cell.length_a   1.000
_cell.length_b   1.000
_cell.length_c   1.000
_cell.angle_alpha   90.00
_cell.angle_beta   90.00
_cell.angle_gamma   90.00
#
_symmetry.space_group_name_H-M   'P 1'
#
loop_
_entity.id
_entity.type
_entity.pdbx_description
1 polymer ?
#
loop_
_entity_poly.entity_id
_entity_poly.type
_entity_poly.pdbx_seq_one_letter_code
_entity_poly.pdbx_strand_id
1 'polypeptide(L)'
;MNQPNILILHCDQLRQDCLGFNGNADVRTPNLDRLAADSVNYENHYTVYPICTPSRYSFWSSLYVHQHGAWDNQATLPSGYPTFPGVLREQGYHTAAVGKMHMNPTYQDIGFSEMELAEQNGIGRFEDDYHRWLMDNGKIDRFDLHHQSGIFYEEGKSHLYDMCQCAESDLEERFYSTEWITRRAEEQIGRWEEDAPSVLMVGYVSPHHPFDPPAPYSTMYDPEKLRLLDGYTQEALKRDVEANGTAMDYTSLSEGDVRAMMAAYYGMISEIDDGIGRLIGLLKRKGLYENTMIIFTSDHGEYMGFHHMMLKCNYLYDPLAKIPLLVKYPGQKDAGRTESALSENIDVAPTVLEACGVKAPASMQGKSLLTGGGREFVFSEGQYGTEEEPRIGYMLRTKRYKLLVQGSMENTMLFAMALRRAGVPFESHIYSVGGHGLSLA
;
A
#
# COMPACT_ATOMS: atom_id res chain seq x y z
N MET A 1 -9.03 5.61 -30.69
CA MET A 1 -7.82 5.25 -29.93
C MET A 1 -8.08 3.87 -29.38
N ASN A 2 -7.14 2.94 -29.48
CA ASN A 2 -7.30 1.64 -28.85
C ASN A 2 -7.41 1.83 -27.33
N GLN A 3 -8.29 1.06 -26.68
CA GLN A 3 -8.39 1.06 -25.22
C GLN A 3 -7.03 0.66 -24.62
N PRO A 4 -6.50 1.38 -23.63
CA PRO A 4 -5.18 1.06 -23.08
C PRO A 4 -5.24 -0.21 -22.20
N ASN A 5 -4.13 -0.93 -22.13
CA ASN A 5 -3.91 -1.88 -21.05
C ASN A 5 -3.61 -1.13 -19.73
N ILE A 6 -3.90 -1.76 -18.62
CA ILE A 6 -3.65 -1.22 -17.27
C ILE A 6 -2.78 -2.21 -16.49
N LEU A 7 -1.61 -1.77 -16.07
CA LEU A 7 -0.75 -2.50 -15.14
C LEU A 7 -0.63 -1.72 -13.84
N ILE A 8 -1.08 -2.31 -12.73
CA ILE A 8 -0.97 -1.72 -11.41
C ILE A 8 0.05 -2.53 -10.62
N LEU A 9 1.11 -1.86 -10.19
CA LEU A 9 2.20 -2.38 -9.36
C LEU A 9 1.99 -1.83 -7.96
N HIS A 10 1.49 -2.66 -7.06
CA HIS A 10 1.05 -2.25 -5.74
C HIS A 10 1.88 -2.96 -4.67
N CYS A 11 2.64 -2.20 -3.87
CA CYS A 11 3.42 -2.74 -2.77
C CYS A 11 2.64 -2.65 -1.45
N ASP A 12 2.95 -3.52 -0.50
CA ASP A 12 2.44 -3.41 0.87
C ASP A 12 3.47 -2.70 1.75
N GLN A 13 3.03 -1.70 2.50
CA GLN A 13 3.84 -1.03 3.53
C GLN A 13 5.09 -0.28 2.99
N LEU A 14 5.02 0.25 1.74
CA LEU A 14 6.15 0.96 1.14
C LEU A 14 6.10 2.46 1.40
N ARG A 15 7.11 2.97 2.09
CA ARG A 15 7.31 4.42 2.33
C ARG A 15 7.63 5.17 1.04
N GLN A 16 7.03 6.36 0.91
CA GLN A 16 7.27 7.25 -0.23
C GLN A 16 8.74 7.71 -0.32
N ASP A 17 9.40 7.96 0.81
CA ASP A 17 10.78 8.45 0.90
C ASP A 17 11.85 7.33 0.85
N CYS A 18 11.47 6.08 0.64
CA CYS A 18 12.38 4.94 0.45
C CYS A 18 12.56 4.54 -1.03
N LEU A 19 12.58 5.51 -1.93
CA LEU A 19 12.67 5.33 -3.38
C LEU A 19 13.68 6.33 -3.99
N GLY A 20 14.49 5.86 -4.96
CA GLY A 20 15.52 6.69 -5.61
C GLY A 20 14.94 7.93 -6.28
N PHE A 21 13.85 7.78 -7.06
CA PHE A 21 13.19 8.90 -7.74
C PHE A 21 12.55 9.92 -6.79
N ASN A 22 12.37 9.58 -5.51
CA ASN A 22 11.93 10.49 -4.46
C ASN A 22 13.09 11.04 -3.61
N GLY A 23 14.33 10.82 -4.03
CA GLY A 23 15.53 11.44 -3.45
C GLY A 23 16.27 10.61 -2.41
N ASN A 24 15.89 9.35 -2.19
CA ASN A 24 16.65 8.45 -1.34
C ASN A 24 17.89 7.93 -2.09
N ALA A 25 19.08 8.34 -1.65
CA ALA A 25 20.33 7.98 -2.30
C ALA A 25 20.94 6.65 -1.79
N ASP A 26 20.37 6.06 -0.75
CA ASP A 26 20.88 4.84 -0.14
C ASP A 26 20.21 3.59 -0.74
N VAL A 27 18.93 3.69 -1.13
CA VAL A 27 18.20 2.59 -1.76
C VAL A 27 18.48 2.50 -3.27
N ARG A 28 18.51 1.29 -3.81
CA ARG A 28 18.75 1.03 -5.23
C ARG A 28 17.47 0.63 -5.94
N THR A 29 16.90 1.55 -6.72
CA THR A 29 15.67 1.36 -7.48
C THR A 29 15.79 1.80 -8.94
N PRO A 30 16.82 1.32 -9.70
CA PRO A 30 17.12 1.84 -11.03
C PRO A 30 16.02 1.60 -12.07
N ASN A 31 15.16 0.59 -11.89
CA ASN A 31 14.06 0.30 -12.81
C ASN A 31 12.88 1.24 -12.54
N LEU A 32 12.56 1.49 -11.27
CA LEU A 32 11.56 2.48 -10.85
C LEU A 32 12.01 3.90 -11.20
N ASP A 33 13.28 4.22 -11.07
CA ASP A 33 13.83 5.52 -11.47
C ASP A 33 13.66 5.75 -12.99
N ARG A 34 13.87 4.71 -13.81
CA ARG A 34 13.57 4.76 -15.26
C ARG A 34 12.09 4.88 -15.55
N LEU A 35 11.24 4.15 -14.80
CA LEU A 35 9.79 4.29 -14.94
C LEU A 35 9.33 5.71 -14.56
N ALA A 36 9.91 6.30 -13.51
CA ALA A 36 9.60 7.67 -13.10
C ALA A 36 9.91 8.69 -14.20
N ALA A 37 10.99 8.49 -14.98
CA ALA A 37 11.31 9.32 -16.13
C ALA A 37 10.25 9.25 -17.25
N ASP A 38 9.55 8.13 -17.38
CA ASP A 38 8.46 7.90 -18.34
C ASP A 38 7.07 8.25 -17.75
N SER A 39 6.98 8.71 -16.50
CA SER A 39 5.76 8.87 -15.72
C SER A 39 5.54 10.28 -15.19
N VAL A 40 4.36 10.53 -14.65
CA VAL A 40 4.10 11.64 -13.73
C VAL A 40 4.33 11.12 -12.31
N ASN A 41 5.20 11.81 -11.55
CA ASN A 41 5.41 11.55 -10.12
C ASN A 41 4.50 12.47 -9.30
N TYR A 42 3.53 11.90 -8.58
CA TYR A 42 2.65 12.63 -7.67
C TYR A 42 3.25 12.67 -6.28
N GLU A 43 4.06 13.69 -5.99
CA GLU A 43 4.85 13.77 -4.76
C GLU A 43 4.03 13.91 -3.46
N ASN A 44 2.75 14.33 -3.56
CA ASN A 44 1.86 14.52 -2.41
C ASN A 44 0.62 13.66 -2.51
N HIS A 45 0.84 12.34 -2.58
CA HIS A 45 -0.21 11.33 -2.62
C HIS A 45 -0.37 10.65 -1.27
N TYR A 46 -1.61 10.49 -0.82
CA TYR A 46 -1.94 10.02 0.53
C TYR A 46 -2.94 8.87 0.48
N THR A 47 -2.76 7.90 1.39
CA THR A 47 -3.80 6.89 1.64
C THR A 47 -4.89 7.49 2.52
N VAL A 48 -6.14 7.11 2.26
CA VAL A 48 -7.28 7.53 3.11
C VAL A 48 -7.39 6.70 4.38
N TYR A 49 -6.64 5.59 4.46
CA TYR A 49 -6.56 4.76 5.66
C TYR A 49 -5.27 3.92 5.64
N PRO A 50 -4.35 4.08 6.59
CA PRO A 50 -3.03 3.45 6.50
C PRO A 50 -2.98 2.03 7.11
N ILE A 51 -3.93 1.18 6.75
CA ILE A 51 -3.98 -0.26 7.06
C ILE A 51 -4.38 -1.00 5.78
N CYS A 52 -3.79 -2.18 5.57
CA CYS A 52 -3.83 -2.92 4.30
C CYS A 52 -5.25 -3.08 3.72
N THR A 53 -6.14 -3.87 4.34
CA THR A 53 -7.47 -4.19 3.80
C THR A 53 -8.35 -2.95 3.62
N PRO A 54 -8.50 -2.05 4.61
CA PRO A 54 -9.27 -0.82 4.43
C PRO A 54 -8.75 0.07 3.30
N SER A 55 -7.41 0.26 3.20
CA SER A 55 -6.79 1.04 2.13
C SER A 55 -7.07 0.45 0.75
N ARG A 56 -6.95 -0.88 0.62
CA ARG A 56 -7.16 -1.60 -0.64
C ARG A 56 -8.63 -1.55 -1.08
N TYR A 57 -9.57 -1.71 -0.16
CA TYR A 57 -11.00 -1.54 -0.46
C TYR A 57 -11.33 -0.10 -0.89
N SER A 58 -10.74 0.90 -0.23
CA SER A 58 -10.84 2.30 -0.66
C SER A 58 -10.25 2.53 -2.05
N PHE A 59 -9.08 1.95 -2.34
CA PHE A 59 -8.42 2.04 -3.65
C PHE A 59 -9.29 1.46 -4.78
N TRP A 60 -9.94 0.31 -4.57
CA TRP A 60 -10.77 -0.32 -5.61
C TRP A 60 -12.14 0.35 -5.76
N SER A 61 -12.79 0.70 -4.65
CA SER A 61 -14.14 1.27 -4.65
C SER A 61 -14.18 2.78 -4.81
N SER A 62 -13.04 3.46 -4.62
CA SER A 62 -12.97 4.93 -4.57
C SER A 62 -13.86 5.54 -3.48
N LEU A 63 -13.97 4.87 -2.33
CA LEU A 63 -14.73 5.29 -1.17
C LEU A 63 -13.84 5.48 0.04
N TYR A 64 -14.19 6.40 0.93
CA TYR A 64 -13.60 6.49 2.26
C TYR A 64 -14.06 5.31 3.14
N VAL A 65 -13.25 4.98 4.17
CA VAL A 65 -13.53 3.83 5.04
C VAL A 65 -14.87 3.97 5.77
N HIS A 66 -15.22 5.15 6.25
CA HIS A 66 -16.52 5.39 6.89
C HIS A 66 -17.72 5.13 5.97
N GLN A 67 -17.54 5.13 4.65
CA GLN A 67 -18.59 4.85 3.67
C GLN A 67 -18.74 3.36 3.39
N HIS A 68 -17.62 2.63 3.19
CA HIS A 68 -17.69 1.20 2.93
C HIS A 68 -17.66 0.33 4.19
N GLY A 69 -17.32 0.92 5.36
CA GLY A 69 -17.41 0.27 6.66
C GLY A 69 -16.38 -0.80 6.98
N ALA A 70 -15.39 -1.01 6.13
CA ALA A 70 -14.33 -2.00 6.35
C ALA A 70 -13.17 -1.35 7.11
N TRP A 71 -13.21 -1.38 8.44
CA TRP A 71 -12.30 -0.65 9.32
C TRP A 71 -11.01 -1.39 9.69
N ASP A 72 -10.94 -2.69 9.45
CA ASP A 72 -9.83 -3.54 9.85
C ASP A 72 -9.50 -4.61 8.79
N ASN A 73 -8.45 -5.38 9.03
CA ASN A 73 -8.01 -6.43 8.11
C ASN A 73 -8.92 -7.68 8.09
N GLN A 74 -9.92 -7.77 8.97
CA GLN A 74 -10.90 -8.85 8.99
C GLN A 74 -12.19 -8.46 8.28
N ALA A 75 -12.32 -7.20 7.89
CA ALA A 75 -13.52 -6.69 7.26
C ALA A 75 -13.70 -7.21 5.83
N THR A 76 -14.95 -7.34 5.42
CA THR A 76 -15.33 -7.68 4.04
C THR A 76 -15.90 -6.43 3.37
N LEU A 77 -15.51 -6.17 2.12
CA LEU A 77 -16.17 -5.11 1.34
C LEU A 77 -17.63 -5.50 1.09
N PRO A 78 -18.62 -4.71 1.55
CA PRO A 78 -20.01 -5.05 1.33
C PRO A 78 -20.34 -5.18 -0.16
N SER A 79 -21.17 -6.17 -0.51
CA SER A 79 -21.65 -6.35 -1.87
C SER A 79 -22.46 -5.15 -2.34
N GLY A 80 -22.30 -4.77 -3.62
CA GLY A 80 -23.05 -3.67 -4.22
C GLY A 80 -22.27 -2.37 -4.35
N TYR A 81 -21.09 -2.24 -3.73
CA TYR A 81 -20.19 -1.14 -4.08
C TYR A 81 -19.46 -1.46 -5.39
N PRO A 82 -19.54 -0.58 -6.40
CA PRO A 82 -18.76 -0.75 -7.62
C PRO A 82 -17.27 -0.61 -7.33
N THR A 83 -16.48 -1.44 -7.97
CA THR A 83 -15.01 -1.37 -7.97
C THR A 83 -14.53 -1.11 -9.40
N PHE A 84 -13.40 -0.45 -9.59
CA PHE A 84 -12.92 -0.19 -10.95
C PHE A 84 -12.63 -1.49 -11.75
N PRO A 85 -12.11 -2.60 -11.15
CA PRO A 85 -11.95 -3.84 -11.89
C PRO A 85 -13.30 -4.42 -12.34
N GLY A 86 -14.34 -4.36 -11.48
CA GLY A 86 -15.68 -4.79 -11.81
C GLY A 86 -16.28 -4.00 -12.95
N VAL A 87 -16.17 -2.67 -12.90
CA VAL A 87 -16.65 -1.79 -13.97
C VAL A 87 -15.93 -2.08 -15.29
N LEU A 88 -14.60 -2.29 -15.26
CA LEU A 88 -13.83 -2.59 -16.49
C LEU A 88 -14.16 -4.00 -17.03
N ARG A 89 -14.37 -4.99 -16.16
CA ARG A 89 -14.82 -6.32 -16.56
C ARG A 89 -16.15 -6.24 -17.34
N GLU A 90 -17.10 -5.43 -16.86
CA GLU A 90 -18.38 -5.19 -17.55
C GLU A 90 -18.20 -4.47 -18.91
N GLN A 91 -17.10 -3.76 -19.10
CA GLN A 91 -16.73 -3.10 -20.36
C GLN A 91 -15.88 -4.00 -21.29
N GLY A 92 -15.74 -5.29 -20.95
CA GLY A 92 -15.04 -6.27 -21.79
C GLY A 92 -13.54 -6.34 -21.58
N TYR A 93 -12.98 -5.72 -20.55
CA TYR A 93 -11.58 -5.92 -20.15
C TYR A 93 -11.38 -7.31 -19.54
N HIS A 94 -10.30 -7.98 -19.91
CA HIS A 94 -9.78 -9.08 -19.11
C HIS A 94 -9.14 -8.53 -17.84
N THR A 95 -9.63 -8.92 -16.68
CA THR A 95 -9.19 -8.38 -15.38
C THR A 95 -8.53 -9.48 -14.56
N ALA A 96 -7.27 -9.32 -14.19
CA ALA A 96 -6.51 -10.29 -13.40
C ALA A 96 -5.86 -9.64 -12.18
N ALA A 97 -5.71 -10.42 -11.12
CA ALA A 97 -4.98 -10.07 -9.91
C ALA A 97 -3.94 -11.15 -9.58
N VAL A 98 -2.73 -10.73 -9.28
CA VAL A 98 -1.61 -11.59 -8.88
C VAL A 98 -0.99 -11.06 -7.59
N GLY A 99 -0.77 -11.94 -6.62
CA GLY A 99 -0.13 -11.61 -5.36
C GLY A 99 -1.10 -11.15 -4.27
N LYS A 100 -0.65 -10.24 -3.40
CA LYS A 100 -1.42 -9.84 -2.21
C LYS A 100 -2.57 -8.90 -2.56
N MET A 101 -3.79 -9.35 -2.33
CA MET A 101 -4.99 -8.53 -2.40
C MET A 101 -5.56 -8.20 -1.03
N HIS A 102 -5.31 -9.05 -0.03
CA HIS A 102 -5.72 -8.90 1.37
C HIS A 102 -7.23 -8.69 1.54
N MET A 103 -7.98 -9.49 0.84
CA MET A 103 -9.45 -9.51 0.91
C MET A 103 -9.94 -10.49 1.97
N ASN A 104 -11.12 -10.26 2.47
CA ASN A 104 -11.85 -11.21 3.32
C ASN A 104 -13.28 -11.42 2.77
N PRO A 105 -13.66 -12.64 2.31
CA PRO A 105 -12.79 -13.83 2.17
C PRO A 105 -11.68 -13.63 1.12
N THR A 106 -10.61 -14.42 1.19
CA THR A 106 -9.40 -14.29 0.36
C THR A 106 -9.70 -14.16 -1.14
N TYR A 107 -10.65 -14.91 -1.67
CA TYR A 107 -11.09 -14.85 -3.07
C TYR A 107 -12.41 -14.10 -3.24
N GLN A 108 -12.61 -12.99 -2.51
CA GLN A 108 -13.81 -12.16 -2.70
C GLN A 108 -13.89 -11.65 -4.15
N ASP A 109 -15.04 -11.79 -4.79
CA ASP A 109 -15.27 -11.19 -6.12
C ASP A 109 -15.41 -9.67 -5.99
N ILE A 110 -14.36 -8.96 -6.34
CA ILE A 110 -14.32 -7.50 -6.45
C ILE A 110 -14.14 -7.06 -7.91
N GLY A 111 -14.33 -7.96 -8.87
CA GLY A 111 -14.28 -7.67 -10.29
C GLY A 111 -13.10 -8.24 -11.06
N PHE A 112 -12.21 -9.00 -10.43
CA PHE A 112 -11.19 -9.74 -11.16
C PHE A 112 -11.75 -11.04 -11.72
N SER A 113 -11.49 -11.31 -13.00
CA SER A 113 -11.88 -12.54 -13.68
C SER A 113 -10.96 -13.71 -13.34
N GLU A 114 -9.70 -13.42 -13.09
CA GLU A 114 -8.66 -14.38 -12.68
C GLU A 114 -7.92 -13.84 -11.46
N MET A 115 -7.62 -14.73 -10.51
CA MET A 115 -6.85 -14.40 -9.32
C MET A 115 -5.84 -15.51 -9.03
N GLU A 116 -4.57 -15.15 -8.87
CA GLU A 116 -3.49 -16.02 -8.40
C GLU A 116 -2.85 -15.34 -7.17
N LEU A 117 -3.24 -15.74 -5.97
CA LEU A 117 -3.00 -14.96 -4.76
C LEU A 117 -1.81 -15.47 -3.95
N ALA A 118 -1.13 -14.52 -3.31
CA ALA A 118 -0.09 -14.73 -2.32
C ALA A 118 -0.41 -13.85 -1.11
N GLU A 119 -0.98 -14.42 -0.07
CA GLU A 119 -1.42 -13.70 1.11
C GLU A 119 -0.43 -13.90 2.27
N GLN A 120 -0.20 -12.85 3.04
CA GLN A 120 0.67 -12.91 4.20
C GLN A 120 -0.12 -12.96 5.51
N ASN A 121 -1.18 -12.19 5.58
CA ASN A 121 -2.02 -12.04 6.77
C ASN A 121 -3.49 -12.30 6.41
N GLY A 122 -4.20 -12.96 7.28
CA GLY A 122 -5.64 -13.08 7.17
C GLY A 122 -6.17 -14.50 7.18
N ILE A 123 -7.48 -14.60 7.20
CA ILE A 123 -8.19 -15.87 7.16
C ILE A 123 -8.02 -16.48 5.77
N GLY A 124 -7.61 -17.73 5.71
CA GLY A 124 -7.45 -18.47 4.43
C GLY A 124 -6.09 -18.31 3.74
N ARG A 125 -5.13 -17.67 4.39
CA ARG A 125 -3.79 -17.50 3.87
C ARG A 125 -3.10 -18.79 3.40
N PHE A 126 -3.31 -19.92 4.10
CA PHE A 126 -2.78 -21.23 3.69
C PHE A 126 -3.57 -21.87 2.53
N GLU A 127 -4.67 -21.24 2.13
CA GLU A 127 -5.51 -21.67 1.02
C GLU A 127 -5.22 -20.86 -0.26
N ASP A 128 -4.29 -19.90 -0.20
CA ASP A 128 -3.85 -19.13 -1.36
C ASP A 128 -2.95 -19.97 -2.30
N ASP A 129 -2.75 -19.45 -3.51
CA ASP A 129 -2.05 -20.18 -4.56
C ASP A 129 -0.54 -20.28 -4.27
N TYR A 130 0.06 -19.25 -3.69
CA TYR A 130 1.48 -19.22 -3.35
C TYR A 130 1.83 -20.26 -2.28
N HIS A 131 1.13 -20.31 -1.17
CA HIS A 131 1.43 -21.23 -0.09
C HIS A 131 1.15 -22.70 -0.50
N ARG A 132 0.10 -22.95 -1.30
CA ARG A 132 -0.12 -24.27 -1.91
C ARG A 132 1.06 -24.68 -2.80
N TRP A 133 1.51 -23.74 -3.66
CA TRP A 133 2.66 -23.99 -4.53
C TRP A 133 3.94 -24.23 -3.72
N LEU A 134 4.19 -23.51 -2.63
CA LEU A 134 5.32 -23.78 -1.72
C LEU A 134 5.24 -25.20 -1.16
N MET A 135 4.09 -25.61 -0.62
CA MET A 135 3.89 -26.95 -0.06
C MET A 135 4.11 -28.05 -1.11
N ASP A 136 3.60 -27.86 -2.32
CA ASP A 136 3.78 -28.79 -3.44
C ASP A 136 5.27 -28.94 -3.84
N ASN A 137 6.09 -27.94 -3.58
CA ASN A 137 7.53 -27.96 -3.77
C ASN A 137 8.32 -28.37 -2.52
N GLY A 138 7.64 -28.81 -1.45
CA GLY A 138 8.26 -29.25 -0.20
C GLY A 138 8.90 -28.09 0.58
N LYS A 139 8.40 -26.88 0.40
CA LYS A 139 8.87 -25.66 1.06
C LYS A 139 7.81 -25.11 2.00
N ILE A 140 8.24 -24.36 3.00
CA ILE A 140 7.40 -23.65 3.96
C ILE A 140 8.07 -22.31 4.24
N ASP A 141 7.32 -21.23 4.17
CA ASP A 141 7.76 -19.94 4.67
C ASP A 141 7.60 -19.91 6.19
N ARG A 142 8.68 -20.12 6.92
CA ARG A 142 8.64 -20.23 8.38
C ARG A 142 8.47 -18.88 9.06
N PHE A 143 8.99 -17.80 8.47
CA PHE A 143 8.88 -16.47 9.05
C PHE A 143 7.44 -15.96 8.98
N ASP A 144 6.80 -16.15 7.85
CA ASP A 144 5.39 -15.85 7.70
C ASP A 144 4.51 -16.68 8.65
N LEU A 145 4.76 -17.95 8.76
CA LEU A 145 4.05 -18.85 9.65
C LEU A 145 4.21 -18.48 11.12
N HIS A 146 5.44 -18.17 11.55
CA HIS A 146 5.73 -17.78 12.91
C HIS A 146 4.99 -16.49 13.30
N HIS A 147 5.08 -15.48 12.46
CA HIS A 147 4.45 -14.19 12.71
C HIS A 147 2.94 -14.30 12.93
N GLN A 148 2.29 -15.23 12.29
CA GLN A 148 0.83 -15.27 12.24
C GLN A 148 0.18 -16.33 13.13
N SER A 149 0.88 -17.42 13.43
CA SER A 149 0.27 -18.54 14.15
C SER A 149 1.00 -18.95 15.43
N GLY A 150 2.22 -18.49 15.64
CA GLY A 150 3.07 -18.98 16.74
C GLY A 150 3.39 -20.48 16.68
N ILE A 151 3.00 -21.17 15.60
CA ILE A 151 3.06 -22.64 15.51
C ILE A 151 4.50 -23.16 15.32
N PHE A 152 5.39 -22.33 14.75
CA PHE A 152 6.76 -22.74 14.40
C PHE A 152 7.84 -21.92 15.12
N TYR A 153 7.58 -21.51 16.34
CA TYR A 153 8.57 -20.81 17.16
C TYR A 153 9.80 -21.72 17.40
N GLU A 154 10.95 -21.29 16.92
CA GLU A 154 12.24 -21.90 17.27
C GLU A 154 12.91 -21.04 18.35
N GLU A 155 13.10 -21.60 19.56
CA GLU A 155 13.88 -20.98 20.61
C GLU A 155 15.29 -20.64 20.11
N GLY A 156 15.74 -19.39 20.29
CA GLY A 156 17.10 -18.98 19.97
C GLY A 156 17.28 -18.17 18.69
N LYS A 157 16.20 -17.66 18.08
CA LYS A 157 16.32 -16.65 17.02
C LYS A 157 16.91 -15.34 17.54
N SER A 158 17.44 -14.53 16.64
CA SER A 158 18.09 -13.28 17.01
C SER A 158 17.15 -12.33 17.73
N HIS A 159 17.68 -11.55 18.67
CA HIS A 159 16.94 -10.45 19.33
C HIS A 159 16.20 -9.57 18.32
N LEU A 160 16.82 -9.24 17.18
CA LEU A 160 16.24 -8.41 16.13
C LEU A 160 15.01 -9.07 15.49
N TYR A 161 15.00 -10.39 15.29
CA TYR A 161 13.84 -11.12 14.80
C TYR A 161 12.67 -11.05 15.78
N ASP A 162 12.93 -11.32 17.05
CA ASP A 162 11.91 -11.32 18.09
C ASP A 162 11.30 -9.92 18.27
N MET A 163 12.12 -8.88 18.17
CA MET A 163 11.67 -7.48 18.32
C MET A 163 10.99 -6.91 17.08
N CYS A 164 11.49 -7.23 15.87
CA CYS A 164 11.11 -6.54 14.64
C CYS A 164 10.91 -7.48 13.46
N GLN A 165 10.98 -8.76 13.69
CA GLN A 165 10.83 -9.76 12.63
C GLN A 165 11.80 -9.51 11.47
N CYS A 166 13.07 -9.22 11.77
CA CYS A 166 14.11 -8.95 10.79
C CYS A 166 15.12 -10.10 10.75
N ALA A 167 15.29 -10.70 9.58
CA ALA A 167 16.22 -11.81 9.35
C ALA A 167 16.56 -11.96 7.86
N GLU A 168 17.46 -12.85 7.51
CA GLU A 168 17.54 -13.39 6.15
C GLU A 168 16.47 -14.48 5.98
N SER A 169 15.77 -14.50 4.85
CA SER A 169 14.79 -15.54 4.55
C SER A 169 15.42 -16.92 4.54
N ASP A 170 14.71 -17.92 5.02
CA ASP A 170 15.09 -19.33 4.88
C ASP A 170 14.69 -19.93 3.51
N LEU A 171 14.01 -19.13 2.67
CA LEU A 171 13.69 -19.47 1.29
C LEU A 171 14.77 -18.95 0.32
N GLU A 172 15.10 -19.77 -0.66
CA GLU A 172 15.83 -19.32 -1.81
C GLU A 172 14.98 -18.30 -2.59
N GLU A 173 15.59 -17.28 -3.24
CA GLU A 173 14.91 -16.24 -4.04
C GLU A 173 13.80 -16.81 -4.93
N ARG A 174 14.06 -17.91 -5.65
CA ARG A 174 13.07 -18.54 -6.57
C ARG A 174 11.80 -19.04 -5.89
N PHE A 175 11.80 -19.21 -4.57
CA PHE A 175 10.65 -19.62 -3.76
C PHE A 175 10.06 -18.46 -2.96
N TYR A 176 10.72 -17.32 -2.91
CA TYR A 176 10.24 -16.17 -2.17
C TYR A 176 9.04 -15.51 -2.87
N SER A 177 8.16 -14.89 -2.08
CA SER A 177 6.88 -14.37 -2.57
C SER A 177 7.04 -13.33 -3.68
N THR A 178 8.02 -12.44 -3.59
CA THR A 178 8.27 -11.40 -4.61
C THR A 178 8.61 -12.00 -5.97
N GLU A 179 9.46 -13.02 -6.01
CA GLU A 179 9.81 -13.70 -7.26
C GLU A 179 8.63 -14.52 -7.82
N TRP A 180 7.89 -15.21 -6.96
CA TRP A 180 6.70 -15.95 -7.38
C TRP A 180 5.65 -15.00 -8.02
N ILE A 181 5.35 -13.88 -7.36
CA ILE A 181 4.41 -12.85 -7.83
C ILE A 181 4.89 -12.30 -9.19
N THR A 182 6.17 -11.97 -9.29
CA THR A 182 6.74 -11.44 -10.54
C THR A 182 6.58 -12.43 -11.69
N ARG A 183 6.88 -13.72 -11.48
CA ARG A 183 6.72 -14.76 -12.50
C ARG A 183 5.27 -14.96 -12.91
N ARG A 184 4.32 -14.98 -11.96
CA ARG A 184 2.91 -15.06 -12.29
C ARG A 184 2.44 -13.83 -13.10
N ALA A 185 2.91 -12.65 -12.74
CA ALA A 185 2.64 -11.43 -13.50
C ALA A 185 3.24 -11.47 -14.92
N GLU A 186 4.46 -12.01 -15.10
CA GLU A 186 5.04 -12.25 -16.42
C GLU A 186 4.18 -13.21 -17.26
N GLU A 187 3.67 -14.28 -16.66
CA GLU A 187 2.77 -15.23 -17.34
C GLU A 187 1.46 -14.56 -17.76
N GLN A 188 0.87 -13.71 -16.91
CA GLN A 188 -0.32 -12.94 -17.24
C GLN A 188 -0.07 -11.97 -18.39
N ILE A 189 0.99 -11.14 -18.31
CA ILE A 189 1.37 -10.22 -19.39
C ILE A 189 1.71 -10.99 -20.66
N GLY A 190 2.30 -12.18 -20.54
CA GLY A 190 2.60 -13.07 -21.68
C GLY A 190 1.37 -13.41 -22.52
N ARG A 191 0.19 -13.49 -21.92
CA ARG A 191 -1.10 -13.80 -22.59
C ARG A 191 -1.78 -12.56 -23.17
N TRP A 192 -1.32 -11.35 -22.88
CA TRP A 192 -1.95 -10.14 -23.41
C TRP A 192 -1.83 -10.06 -24.93
N GLU A 193 -2.88 -9.66 -25.57
CA GLU A 193 -2.99 -9.47 -27.03
C GLU A 193 -3.25 -8.01 -27.37
N GLU A 194 -2.90 -7.57 -28.55
CA GLU A 194 -3.07 -6.18 -28.98
C GLU A 194 -4.53 -5.74 -29.05
N ASP A 195 -5.42 -6.67 -29.38
CA ASP A 195 -6.85 -6.42 -29.63
C ASP A 195 -7.74 -6.63 -28.39
N ALA A 196 -7.18 -7.12 -27.27
CA ALA A 196 -7.92 -7.42 -26.06
C ALA A 196 -7.37 -6.61 -24.86
N PRO A 197 -8.04 -5.51 -24.48
CA PRO A 197 -7.55 -4.67 -23.39
C PRO A 197 -7.59 -5.43 -22.07
N SER A 198 -6.51 -5.34 -21.32
CA SER A 198 -6.30 -6.11 -20.10
C SER A 198 -5.98 -5.21 -18.91
N VAL A 199 -6.45 -5.61 -17.74
CA VAL A 199 -6.09 -5.04 -16.44
C VAL A 199 -5.37 -6.11 -15.63
N LEU A 200 -4.16 -5.81 -15.17
CA LEU A 200 -3.42 -6.64 -14.23
C LEU A 200 -3.08 -5.84 -12.99
N MET A 201 -3.52 -6.31 -11.83
CA MET A 201 -3.06 -5.83 -10.55
C MET A 201 -2.01 -6.81 -10.00
N VAL A 202 -0.81 -6.32 -9.78
CA VAL A 202 0.30 -7.04 -9.16
C VAL A 202 0.48 -6.51 -7.75
N GLY A 203 0.10 -7.30 -6.76
CA GLY A 203 0.21 -6.96 -5.35
C GLY A 203 1.44 -7.65 -4.73
N TYR A 204 2.53 -6.91 -4.53
CA TYR A 204 3.68 -7.42 -3.79
C TYR A 204 3.37 -7.46 -2.29
N VAL A 205 3.76 -8.56 -1.64
CA VAL A 205 3.74 -8.67 -0.18
C VAL A 205 4.80 -7.74 0.41
N SER A 206 5.98 -7.76 -0.19
CA SER A 206 7.10 -6.90 0.19
C SER A 206 6.80 -5.41 -0.10
N PRO A 207 7.39 -4.49 0.68
CA PRO A 207 8.31 -4.70 1.80
C PRO A 207 7.63 -4.79 3.19
N HIS A 208 6.40 -5.33 3.30
CA HIS A 208 5.74 -5.60 4.58
C HIS A 208 6.61 -6.54 5.44
N HIS A 209 6.62 -6.30 6.76
CA HIS A 209 7.29 -7.22 7.68
C HIS A 209 6.66 -8.63 7.67
N PRO A 210 7.42 -9.69 7.97
CA PRO A 210 8.81 -9.71 8.40
C PRO A 210 9.76 -9.11 7.35
N PHE A 211 10.81 -8.43 7.84
CA PHE A 211 11.83 -7.87 6.97
C PHE A 211 12.88 -8.96 6.71
N ASP A 212 12.57 -9.85 5.79
CA ASP A 212 13.31 -11.08 5.57
C ASP A 212 13.65 -11.33 4.10
N PRO A 213 14.34 -10.38 3.44
CA PRO A 213 14.72 -10.57 2.04
C PRO A 213 15.59 -11.83 1.87
N PRO A 214 15.45 -12.58 0.76
CA PRO A 214 16.33 -13.68 0.43
C PRO A 214 17.71 -13.17 -0.03
N ALA A 215 18.72 -14.03 -0.03
CA ALA A 215 19.97 -13.73 -0.70
C ALA A 215 19.75 -13.60 -2.23
N PRO A 216 20.37 -12.63 -2.94
CA PRO A 216 21.44 -11.74 -2.46
C PRO A 216 20.96 -10.44 -1.80
N TYR A 217 19.68 -10.17 -1.75
CA TYR A 217 19.12 -8.90 -1.28
C TYR A 217 19.32 -8.70 0.23
N SER A 218 19.36 -9.80 1.02
CA SER A 218 19.62 -9.77 2.47
C SER A 218 20.96 -9.14 2.86
N THR A 219 21.95 -9.21 1.97
CA THR A 219 23.30 -8.69 2.19
C THR A 219 23.67 -7.50 1.29
N MET A 220 22.68 -6.97 0.56
CA MET A 220 22.92 -5.91 -0.44
C MET A 220 23.32 -4.57 0.21
N TYR A 221 22.87 -4.31 1.42
CA TYR A 221 23.07 -3.07 2.14
C TYR A 221 23.85 -3.29 3.43
N ASP A 222 24.85 -2.43 3.66
CA ASP A 222 25.61 -2.37 4.90
C ASP A 222 24.89 -1.43 5.89
N PRO A 223 24.31 -1.95 7.00
CA PRO A 223 23.55 -1.13 7.94
C PRO A 223 24.33 0.09 8.46
N GLU A 224 25.65 -0.05 8.68
CA GLU A 224 26.48 1.03 9.22
C GLU A 224 26.63 2.23 8.28
N LYS A 225 26.39 2.02 6.98
CA LYS A 225 26.51 3.07 5.94
C LYS A 225 25.18 3.76 5.64
N LEU A 226 24.06 3.23 6.08
CA LEU A 226 22.75 3.81 5.82
C LEU A 226 22.54 5.07 6.67
N ARG A 227 21.96 6.09 6.07
CA ARG A 227 21.48 7.26 6.79
C ARG A 227 20.11 6.94 7.39
N LEU A 228 19.93 7.27 8.67
CA LEU A 228 18.61 7.19 9.27
C LEU A 228 17.62 8.08 8.54
N LEU A 229 16.39 7.61 8.43
CA LEU A 229 15.31 8.35 7.80
C LEU A 229 14.93 9.59 8.62
N ASP A 230 14.42 10.61 7.94
CA ASP A 230 13.99 11.85 8.58
C ASP A 230 12.95 11.59 9.67
N GLY A 231 13.10 12.24 10.81
CA GLY A 231 12.22 12.10 11.97
C GLY A 231 12.57 10.93 12.89
N TYR A 232 13.66 10.21 12.66
CA TYR A 232 14.19 9.27 13.65
C TYR A 232 14.52 9.99 14.97
N THR A 233 14.14 9.35 16.07
CA THR A 233 14.52 9.78 17.43
C THR A 233 15.00 8.58 18.24
N GLN A 234 15.92 8.81 19.19
CA GLN A 234 16.45 7.73 20.06
C GLN A 234 15.44 7.29 21.12
N GLU A 235 14.46 8.12 21.40
CA GLU A 235 13.42 7.83 22.39
C GLU A 235 12.06 8.08 21.77
N ALA A 236 11.11 7.21 22.11
CA ALA A 236 9.73 7.38 21.71
C ALA A 236 9.07 8.54 22.46
N LEU A 237 8.23 9.29 21.78
CA LEU A 237 7.39 10.28 22.45
C LEU A 237 6.34 9.57 23.30
N LYS A 238 6.20 9.99 24.56
CA LYS A 238 5.25 9.38 25.51
C LYS A 238 3.83 9.23 24.92
N ARG A 239 3.34 10.28 24.25
CA ARG A 239 2.02 10.27 23.62
C ARG A 239 1.89 9.20 22.51
N ASP A 240 2.98 8.96 21.77
CA ASP A 240 3.00 8.02 20.65
C ASP A 240 3.01 6.58 21.17
N VAL A 241 3.71 6.32 22.28
CA VAL A 241 3.70 5.03 22.99
C VAL A 241 2.33 4.75 23.59
N GLU A 242 1.75 5.71 24.30
CA GLU A 242 0.44 5.57 24.95
C GLU A 242 -0.70 5.31 23.95
N ALA A 243 -0.59 5.87 22.74
CA ALA A 243 -1.59 5.66 21.70
C ALA A 243 -1.37 4.38 20.90
N ASN A 244 -0.17 3.84 20.92
CA ASN A 244 0.19 2.78 19.99
C ASN A 244 -0.31 1.40 20.40
N GLY A 245 -0.75 1.14 21.61
CA GLY A 245 -1.37 -0.12 22.04
C GLY A 245 -0.80 -1.41 21.43
N THR A 246 0.46 -1.37 20.92
CA THR A 246 1.03 -2.43 20.10
C THR A 246 1.46 -3.62 20.92
N ALA A 247 1.32 -4.80 20.33
CA ALA A 247 1.86 -6.05 20.84
C ALA A 247 3.41 -6.10 20.85
N MET A 248 4.10 -5.11 20.26
CA MET A 248 5.56 -5.08 20.15
C MET A 248 6.14 -3.92 20.96
N ASP A 249 7.03 -4.24 21.91
CA ASP A 249 7.82 -3.25 22.62
C ASP A 249 9.07 -2.88 21.81
N TYR A 250 8.99 -1.83 21.01
CA TYR A 250 10.11 -1.28 20.24
C TYR A 250 10.90 -0.20 21.00
N THR A 251 10.51 0.11 22.24
CA THR A 251 11.17 1.16 23.03
C THR A 251 12.63 0.82 23.37
N SER A 252 12.99 -0.47 23.34
CA SER A 252 14.34 -0.97 23.58
C SER A 252 15.23 -1.06 22.33
N LEU A 253 14.72 -0.71 21.14
CA LEU A 253 15.50 -0.76 19.90
C LEU A 253 16.61 0.26 19.91
N SER A 254 17.81 -0.19 19.56
CA SER A 254 18.94 0.68 19.33
C SER A 254 18.93 1.29 17.90
N GLU A 255 19.71 2.32 17.69
CA GLU A 255 19.95 2.85 16.35
C GLU A 255 20.50 1.78 15.38
N GLY A 256 21.36 0.89 15.90
CA GLY A 256 21.90 -0.23 15.11
C GLY A 256 20.79 -1.20 14.64
N ASP A 257 19.83 -1.49 15.51
CA ASP A 257 18.67 -2.34 15.15
C ASP A 257 17.83 -1.68 14.05
N VAL A 258 17.53 -0.40 14.16
CA VAL A 258 16.78 0.34 13.13
C VAL A 258 17.53 0.34 11.79
N ARG A 259 18.85 0.52 11.78
CA ARG A 259 19.68 0.47 10.56
C ARG A 259 19.67 -0.94 9.94
N ALA A 260 19.71 -1.99 10.77
CA ALA A 260 19.62 -3.36 10.29
C ALA A 260 18.26 -3.66 9.62
N MET A 261 17.17 -3.20 10.24
CA MET A 261 15.84 -3.30 9.63
C MET A 261 15.73 -2.49 8.33
N MET A 262 16.27 -1.26 8.30
CA MET A 262 16.33 -0.47 7.06
C MET A 262 17.09 -1.20 5.95
N ALA A 263 18.21 -1.87 6.28
CA ALA A 263 18.99 -2.64 5.30
C ALA A 263 18.18 -3.77 4.69
N ALA A 264 17.47 -4.53 5.51
CA ALA A 264 16.57 -5.59 5.04
C ALA A 264 15.39 -5.03 4.24
N TYR A 265 14.75 -3.98 4.72
CA TYR A 265 13.65 -3.29 4.02
C TYR A 265 14.08 -2.78 2.63
N TYR A 266 15.27 -2.19 2.52
CA TYR A 266 15.84 -1.76 1.23
C TYR A 266 16.19 -2.94 0.33
N GLY A 267 16.60 -4.07 0.90
CA GLY A 267 16.78 -5.33 0.17
C GLY A 267 15.50 -5.78 -0.51
N MET A 268 14.40 -5.82 0.25
CA MET A 268 13.08 -6.17 -0.28
C MET A 268 12.62 -5.19 -1.37
N ILE A 269 12.84 -3.89 -1.20
CA ILE A 269 12.52 -2.88 -2.22
C ILE A 269 13.33 -3.10 -3.51
N SER A 270 14.61 -3.45 -3.39
CA SER A 270 15.45 -3.70 -4.57
C SER A 270 15.06 -4.97 -5.31
N GLU A 271 14.59 -6.00 -4.61
CA GLU A 271 14.02 -7.20 -5.23
C GLU A 271 12.75 -6.88 -6.03
N ILE A 272 11.84 -6.06 -5.46
CA ILE A 272 10.66 -5.56 -6.17
C ILE A 272 11.08 -4.76 -7.43
N ASP A 273 12.07 -3.88 -7.31
CA ASP A 273 12.57 -3.09 -8.43
C ASP A 273 13.05 -3.96 -9.58
N ASP A 274 13.80 -5.03 -9.29
CA ASP A 274 14.26 -5.98 -10.29
C ASP A 274 13.08 -6.72 -10.96
N GLY A 275 12.10 -7.15 -10.18
CA GLY A 275 10.86 -7.73 -10.70
C GLY A 275 10.11 -6.78 -11.64
N ILE A 276 9.93 -5.53 -11.23
CA ILE A 276 9.27 -4.49 -12.05
C ILE A 276 10.04 -4.24 -13.35
N GLY A 277 11.37 -4.24 -13.29
CA GLY A 277 12.22 -4.12 -14.48
C GLY A 277 11.94 -5.22 -15.50
N ARG A 278 11.73 -6.46 -15.06
CA ARG A 278 11.38 -7.61 -15.90
C ARG A 278 10.01 -7.43 -16.56
N LEU A 279 8.98 -7.01 -15.79
CA LEU A 279 7.63 -6.77 -16.30
C LEU A 279 7.61 -5.67 -17.36
N ILE A 280 8.28 -4.54 -17.09
CA ILE A 280 8.41 -3.43 -18.05
C ILE A 280 9.16 -3.91 -19.30
N GLY A 281 10.25 -4.66 -19.12
CA GLY A 281 11.01 -5.25 -20.23
C GLY A 281 10.15 -6.17 -21.10
N LEU A 282 9.25 -6.95 -20.49
CA LEU A 282 8.33 -7.83 -21.22
C LEU A 282 7.30 -7.01 -22.03
N LEU A 283 6.68 -5.97 -21.43
CA LEU A 283 5.78 -5.07 -22.16
C LEU A 283 6.46 -4.41 -23.36
N LYS A 284 7.72 -3.95 -23.21
CA LYS A 284 8.50 -3.37 -24.30
C LYS A 284 8.78 -4.39 -25.41
N ARG A 285 9.17 -5.61 -25.07
CA ARG A 285 9.39 -6.69 -26.05
C ARG A 285 8.13 -7.09 -26.83
N LYS A 286 6.97 -7.03 -26.18
CA LYS A 286 5.66 -7.31 -26.81
C LYS A 286 5.11 -6.13 -27.62
N GLY A 287 5.74 -4.95 -27.57
CA GLY A 287 5.21 -3.74 -28.24
C GLY A 287 4.00 -3.10 -27.51
N LEU A 288 3.70 -3.56 -26.29
CA LEU A 288 2.53 -3.12 -25.53
C LEU A 288 2.79 -1.92 -24.62
N TYR A 289 4.07 -1.58 -24.35
CA TYR A 289 4.45 -0.57 -23.38
C TYR A 289 3.80 0.80 -23.63
N GLU A 290 3.79 1.25 -24.89
CA GLU A 290 3.27 2.58 -25.25
C GLU A 290 1.76 2.70 -24.97
N ASN A 291 0.98 1.66 -25.23
CA ASN A 291 -0.47 1.63 -25.00
C ASN A 291 -0.85 1.05 -23.62
N THR A 292 0.10 0.96 -22.69
CA THR A 292 -0.18 0.52 -21.31
C THR A 292 -0.09 1.69 -20.35
N MET A 293 -1.14 1.93 -19.56
CA MET A 293 -1.06 2.77 -18.37
C MET A 293 -0.40 1.94 -17.26
N ILE A 294 0.68 2.46 -16.68
CA ILE A 294 1.36 1.78 -15.57
C ILE A 294 1.21 2.65 -14.32
N ILE A 295 0.73 2.06 -13.24
CA ILE A 295 0.58 2.71 -11.94
C ILE A 295 1.48 1.97 -10.95
N PHE A 296 2.37 2.69 -10.26
CA PHE A 296 3.13 2.18 -9.13
C PHE A 296 2.73 2.93 -7.88
N THR A 297 2.33 2.19 -6.83
CA THR A 297 1.86 2.76 -5.57
C THR A 297 1.99 1.77 -4.40
N SER A 298 1.55 2.19 -3.21
CA SER A 298 1.44 1.37 -2.00
C SER A 298 0.09 1.59 -1.32
N ASP A 299 -0.29 0.70 -0.40
CA ASP A 299 -1.48 0.87 0.44
C ASP A 299 -1.24 1.82 1.62
N HIS A 300 -0.08 1.75 2.24
CA HIS A 300 0.40 2.63 3.32
C HIS A 300 1.93 2.56 3.40
N GLY A 301 2.50 3.41 4.24
CA GLY A 301 3.93 3.40 4.53
C GLY A 301 4.30 2.60 5.79
N GLU A 302 5.43 2.95 6.38
CA GLU A 302 6.10 2.31 7.52
C GLU A 302 6.72 3.41 8.39
N TYR A 303 6.68 3.29 9.70
CA TYR A 303 7.35 4.28 10.56
C TYR A 303 8.87 4.19 10.49
N MET A 304 9.45 3.00 10.50
CA MET A 304 10.89 2.74 10.39
C MET A 304 11.74 3.68 11.25
N GLY A 305 11.45 3.77 12.54
CA GLY A 305 12.17 4.60 13.50
C GLY A 305 11.70 6.06 13.60
N PHE A 306 10.73 6.50 12.81
CA PHE A 306 10.14 7.83 12.95
C PHE A 306 9.50 7.98 14.33
N HIS A 307 9.93 8.99 15.11
CA HIS A 307 9.60 9.14 16.54
C HIS A 307 9.85 7.85 17.35
N HIS A 308 10.86 7.07 16.96
CA HIS A 308 11.18 5.76 17.54
C HIS A 308 10.06 4.73 17.42
N MET A 309 9.15 4.91 16.48
CA MET A 309 8.07 3.94 16.17
C MET A 309 8.45 3.03 15.01
N MET A 310 7.87 1.84 14.99
CA MET A 310 8.02 0.83 13.96
C MET A 310 6.67 0.38 13.44
N LEU A 311 6.68 -0.22 12.24
CA LEU A 311 5.51 -0.81 11.59
C LEU A 311 4.44 0.24 11.29
N LYS A 312 3.19 -0.07 11.58
CA LYS A 312 2.02 0.77 11.31
C LYS A 312 1.14 0.78 12.53
N CYS A 313 0.45 1.80 12.77
CA CYS A 313 -0.83 2.05 13.46
C CYS A 313 -0.95 3.51 13.97
N ASN A 314 -2.01 3.84 14.58
CA ASN A 314 -2.40 4.90 15.50
C ASN A 314 -2.17 6.36 15.11
N TYR A 315 -1.03 6.77 14.56
CA TYR A 315 -0.83 8.16 14.16
C TYR A 315 -0.69 8.28 12.66
N LEU A 316 -1.45 9.17 12.06
CA LEU A 316 -1.46 9.42 10.62
C LEU A 316 -0.30 10.35 10.22
N TYR A 317 0.93 10.02 10.67
CA TYR A 317 2.13 10.76 10.25
C TYR A 317 2.48 10.50 8.78
N ASP A 318 3.24 11.42 8.18
CA ASP A 318 3.58 11.32 6.76
C ASP A 318 4.30 10.01 6.39
N PRO A 319 5.25 9.45 7.18
CA PRO A 319 5.87 8.17 6.85
C PRO A 319 4.88 7.02 6.64
N LEU A 320 3.70 7.10 7.26
CA LEU A 320 2.67 6.09 7.16
C LEU A 320 1.57 6.46 6.15
N ALA A 321 1.13 7.73 6.16
CA ALA A 321 -0.03 8.17 5.37
C ALA A 321 0.35 8.64 3.96
N LYS A 322 1.57 9.15 3.75
CA LYS A 322 2.07 9.59 2.45
C LYS A 322 2.69 8.39 1.73
N ILE A 323 2.13 8.06 0.58
CA ILE A 323 2.52 6.88 -0.21
C ILE A 323 3.06 7.29 -1.59
N PRO A 324 3.90 6.48 -2.24
CA PRO A 324 4.36 6.77 -3.59
C PRO A 324 3.22 6.66 -4.59
N LEU A 325 3.28 7.48 -5.65
CA LEU A 325 2.44 7.32 -6.83
C LEU A 325 3.20 7.76 -8.08
N LEU A 326 3.49 6.81 -8.96
CA LEU A 326 3.86 7.06 -10.34
C LEU A 326 2.72 6.65 -11.27
N VAL A 327 2.44 7.47 -12.27
CA VAL A 327 1.50 7.13 -13.33
C VAL A 327 2.16 7.37 -14.68
N LYS A 328 2.50 6.29 -15.38
CA LYS A 328 2.87 6.34 -16.79
C LYS A 328 1.61 6.25 -17.62
N TYR A 329 1.24 7.34 -18.25
CA TYR A 329 0.07 7.38 -19.14
C TYR A 329 0.38 6.79 -20.51
N PRO A 330 -0.64 6.27 -21.25
CA PRO A 330 -0.46 5.84 -22.63
C PRO A 330 0.19 6.93 -23.48
N GLY A 331 1.12 6.54 -24.36
CA GLY A 331 1.89 7.46 -25.18
C GLY A 331 2.83 8.37 -24.38
N GLN A 332 3.17 8.00 -23.14
CA GLN A 332 4.07 8.74 -22.23
C GLN A 332 3.66 10.21 -22.05
N LYS A 333 2.37 10.47 -22.04
CA LYS A 333 1.83 11.82 -21.81
C LYS A 333 2.37 12.36 -20.48
N ASP A 334 2.93 13.56 -20.52
CA ASP A 334 3.50 14.26 -19.36
C ASP A 334 4.68 13.54 -18.67
N ALA A 335 5.44 12.70 -19.42
CA ALA A 335 6.60 11.96 -18.91
C ALA A 335 7.63 12.87 -18.20
N GLY A 336 8.14 12.40 -17.08
CA GLY A 336 9.14 13.11 -16.26
C GLY A 336 8.60 14.30 -15.46
N ARG A 337 7.28 14.55 -15.48
CA ARG A 337 6.65 15.62 -14.69
C ARG A 337 6.51 15.22 -13.24
N THR A 338 6.83 16.13 -12.35
CA THR A 338 6.44 16.05 -10.94
C THR A 338 5.18 16.88 -10.69
N GLU A 339 4.18 16.27 -10.09
CA GLU A 339 2.93 16.94 -9.71
C GLU A 339 2.90 17.17 -8.20
N SER A 340 2.83 18.44 -7.81
CA SER A 340 2.81 18.84 -6.40
C SER A 340 1.41 19.02 -5.81
N ALA A 341 0.37 18.83 -6.61
CA ALA A 341 -1.00 18.84 -6.12
C ALA A 341 -1.26 17.68 -5.15
N LEU A 342 -2.12 17.92 -4.18
CA LEU A 342 -2.57 16.88 -3.25
C LEU A 342 -3.47 15.87 -3.97
N SER A 343 -3.29 14.59 -3.68
CA SER A 343 -4.11 13.48 -4.19
C SER A 343 -4.27 12.38 -3.15
N GLU A 344 -5.27 11.54 -3.34
CA GLU A 344 -5.58 10.42 -2.45
C GLU A 344 -5.64 9.10 -3.24
N ASN A 345 -5.41 7.96 -2.57
CA ASN A 345 -5.47 6.65 -3.22
C ASN A 345 -6.84 6.34 -3.84
N ILE A 346 -7.93 6.95 -3.35
CA ILE A 346 -9.25 6.84 -3.95
C ILE A 346 -9.37 7.56 -5.31
N ASP A 347 -8.41 8.41 -5.66
CA ASP A 347 -8.37 9.12 -6.96
C ASP A 347 -7.92 8.22 -8.11
N VAL A 348 -7.29 7.08 -7.79
CA VAL A 348 -6.76 6.15 -8.80
C VAL A 348 -7.88 5.47 -9.59
N ALA A 349 -8.92 4.98 -8.92
CA ALA A 349 -10.02 4.28 -9.58
C ALA A 349 -10.72 5.14 -10.68
N PRO A 350 -11.19 6.38 -10.40
CA PRO A 350 -11.76 7.21 -11.45
C PRO A 350 -10.74 7.62 -12.52
N THR A 351 -9.45 7.71 -12.18
CA THR A 351 -8.38 7.99 -13.15
C THR A 351 -8.22 6.84 -14.15
N VAL A 352 -8.20 5.60 -13.67
CA VAL A 352 -8.14 4.41 -14.51
C VAL A 352 -9.36 4.32 -15.43
N LEU A 353 -10.55 4.51 -14.87
CA LEU A 353 -11.79 4.47 -15.66
C LEU A 353 -11.80 5.54 -16.75
N GLU A 354 -11.42 6.79 -16.43
CA GLU A 354 -11.34 7.86 -17.41
C GLU A 354 -10.29 7.59 -18.50
N ALA A 355 -9.12 7.04 -18.14
CA ALA A 355 -8.11 6.62 -19.12
C ALA A 355 -8.64 5.55 -20.09
N CYS A 356 -9.54 4.71 -19.64
CA CYS A 356 -10.22 3.70 -20.45
C CYS A 356 -11.44 4.26 -21.22
N GLY A 357 -11.77 5.53 -21.09
CA GLY A 357 -12.97 6.15 -21.67
C GLY A 357 -14.28 5.71 -21.01
N VAL A 358 -14.20 5.21 -19.78
CA VAL A 358 -15.34 4.69 -19.01
C VAL A 358 -15.74 5.74 -17.95
N LYS A 359 -17.04 6.02 -17.87
CA LYS A 359 -17.54 6.95 -16.85
C LYS A 359 -17.50 6.29 -15.46
N ALA A 360 -16.88 6.96 -14.51
CA ALA A 360 -16.87 6.51 -13.13
C ALA A 360 -18.29 6.51 -12.54
N PRO A 361 -18.69 5.47 -11.78
CA PRO A 361 -19.91 5.44 -11.00
C PRO A 361 -20.07 6.66 -10.09
N ALA A 362 -21.28 7.16 -9.92
CA ALA A 362 -21.57 8.35 -9.12
C ALA A 362 -21.28 8.17 -7.61
N SER A 363 -21.18 6.93 -7.14
CA SER A 363 -20.81 6.62 -5.75
C SER A 363 -19.31 6.81 -5.46
N MET A 364 -18.45 6.80 -6.47
CA MET A 364 -17.02 7.01 -6.30
C MET A 364 -16.74 8.46 -5.86
N GLN A 365 -15.91 8.62 -4.82
CA GLN A 365 -15.60 9.91 -4.20
C GLN A 365 -14.27 10.50 -4.67
N GLY A 366 -13.45 9.70 -5.32
CA GLY A 366 -12.17 10.11 -5.88
C GLY A 366 -12.33 11.10 -7.02
N LYS A 367 -11.28 11.84 -7.30
CA LYS A 367 -11.16 12.80 -8.41
C LYS A 367 -10.13 12.29 -9.41
N SER A 368 -10.50 12.20 -10.66
CA SER A 368 -9.53 11.77 -11.68
C SER A 368 -8.33 12.71 -11.75
N LEU A 369 -7.14 12.13 -11.77
CA LEU A 369 -5.87 12.83 -11.92
C LEU A 369 -5.64 13.35 -13.36
N LEU A 370 -6.39 12.84 -14.34
CA LEU A 370 -6.32 13.26 -15.75
C LEU A 370 -6.98 14.61 -16.00
N THR A 371 -8.08 14.90 -15.32
CA THR A 371 -8.85 16.14 -15.49
C THR A 371 -8.29 17.32 -14.71
N GLY A 372 -7.27 17.06 -13.87
CA GLY A 372 -6.49 18.10 -13.21
C GLY A 372 -7.16 18.77 -12.03
N GLY A 373 -6.43 19.68 -11.39
CA GLY A 373 -6.93 20.55 -10.34
C GLY A 373 -6.49 20.18 -8.93
N GLY A 374 -6.11 18.92 -8.68
CA GLY A 374 -5.70 18.49 -7.34
C GLY A 374 -6.79 18.69 -6.28
N ARG A 375 -6.41 18.47 -5.04
CA ARG A 375 -7.28 18.67 -3.88
C ARG A 375 -6.79 19.86 -3.08
N GLU A 376 -7.68 20.63 -2.46
CA GLU A 376 -7.30 21.67 -1.49
C GLU A 376 -6.76 21.04 -0.20
N PHE A 377 -7.28 19.87 0.13
CA PHE A 377 -6.84 19.05 1.27
C PHE A 377 -6.98 17.56 0.93
N VAL A 378 -6.26 16.72 1.65
CA VAL A 378 -6.46 15.28 1.73
C VAL A 378 -6.92 14.90 3.11
N PHE A 379 -7.71 13.83 3.18
CA PHE A 379 -8.30 13.33 4.41
C PHE A 379 -7.91 11.85 4.60
N SER A 380 -7.55 11.49 5.82
CA SER A 380 -7.27 10.11 6.17
C SER A 380 -7.87 9.77 7.52
N GLU A 381 -8.34 8.55 7.64
CA GLU A 381 -8.90 7.99 8.85
C GLU A 381 -7.98 6.90 9.40
N GLY A 382 -8.04 6.64 10.68
CA GLY A 382 -7.32 5.55 11.32
C GLY A 382 -8.04 5.10 12.57
N GLN A 383 -8.05 3.81 12.82
CA GLN A 383 -8.56 3.27 14.07
C GLN A 383 -7.40 3.00 15.02
N TYR A 384 -7.55 3.34 16.29
CA TYR A 384 -6.60 3.09 17.36
C TYR A 384 -7.34 2.78 18.67
N GLY A 385 -6.60 2.47 19.72
CA GLY A 385 -7.17 1.99 20.98
C GLY A 385 -7.20 0.47 21.03
N THR A 386 -7.98 -0.07 21.95
CA THR A 386 -8.17 -1.52 22.10
C THR A 386 -9.42 -1.97 21.36
N GLU A 387 -9.58 -3.29 21.16
CA GLU A 387 -10.83 -3.85 20.62
C GLU A 387 -12.05 -3.50 21.49
N GLU A 388 -11.84 -3.33 22.81
CA GLU A 388 -12.90 -2.97 23.78
C GLU A 388 -13.25 -1.48 23.73
N GLU A 389 -12.25 -0.63 23.40
CA GLU A 389 -12.41 0.82 23.28
C GLU A 389 -11.79 1.32 21.96
N PRO A 390 -12.38 1.02 20.80
CA PRO A 390 -11.89 1.50 19.53
C PRO A 390 -12.08 3.01 19.44
N ARG A 391 -11.05 3.69 18.97
CA ARG A 391 -11.05 5.15 18.75
C ARG A 391 -10.69 5.43 17.31
N ILE A 392 -11.27 6.47 16.74
CA ILE A 392 -10.96 6.88 15.36
C ILE A 392 -10.11 8.14 15.43
N GLY A 393 -9.01 8.12 14.71
CA GLY A 393 -8.17 9.28 14.44
C GLY A 393 -8.44 9.82 13.04
N TYR A 394 -8.22 11.10 12.87
CA TYR A 394 -8.37 11.78 11.60
C TYR A 394 -7.15 12.61 11.27
N MET A 395 -6.81 12.66 10.00
CA MET A 395 -5.85 13.58 9.42
C MET A 395 -6.54 14.46 8.38
N LEU A 396 -6.32 15.76 8.49
CA LEU A 396 -6.55 16.69 7.41
C LEU A 396 -5.22 17.34 7.03
N ARG A 397 -4.84 17.25 5.76
CA ARG A 397 -3.60 17.81 5.25
C ARG A 397 -3.89 18.78 4.10
N THR A 398 -3.46 20.01 4.23
CA THR A 398 -3.35 20.98 3.14
C THR A 398 -1.90 21.05 2.66
N LYS A 399 -1.60 21.79 1.61
CA LYS A 399 -0.19 22.00 1.18
C LYS A 399 0.70 22.58 2.29
N ARG A 400 0.14 23.36 3.21
CA ARG A 400 0.88 24.08 4.24
C ARG A 400 0.72 23.50 5.65
N TYR A 401 -0.45 22.95 5.98
CA TYR A 401 -0.79 22.56 7.34
C TYR A 401 -1.26 21.12 7.37
N LYS A 402 -0.93 20.44 8.46
CA LYS A 402 -1.44 19.12 8.79
C LYS A 402 -2.07 19.18 10.17
N LEU A 403 -3.29 18.68 10.28
CA LEU A 403 -4.00 18.54 11.54
C LEU A 403 -4.25 17.05 11.79
N LEU A 404 -3.85 16.60 12.95
CA LEU A 404 -4.13 15.25 13.46
C LEU A 404 -5.09 15.37 14.64
N VAL A 405 -6.16 14.62 14.60
CA VAL A 405 -7.13 14.54 15.70
C VAL A 405 -7.20 13.10 16.16
N GLN A 406 -6.96 12.93 17.44
CA GLN A 406 -7.14 11.65 18.11
C GLN A 406 -7.91 11.91 19.40
N GLY A 407 -8.78 10.99 19.78
CA GLY A 407 -9.45 11.11 21.06
C GLY A 407 -10.96 10.90 21.02
N SER A 408 -11.62 11.38 22.05
CA SER A 408 -13.05 11.26 22.24
C SER A 408 -13.87 12.00 21.17
N MET A 409 -15.16 11.70 21.13
CA MET A 409 -16.12 12.39 20.26
C MET A 409 -16.10 13.92 20.46
N GLU A 410 -15.77 14.40 21.66
CA GLU A 410 -15.62 15.83 21.97
C GLU A 410 -14.47 16.47 21.18
N ASN A 411 -13.30 15.80 21.09
CA ASN A 411 -12.19 16.29 20.29
C ASN A 411 -12.52 16.29 18.78
N THR A 412 -13.28 15.31 18.31
CA THR A 412 -13.75 15.25 16.92
C THR A 412 -14.71 16.40 16.62
N MET A 413 -15.62 16.74 17.55
CA MET A 413 -16.51 17.91 17.40
C MET A 413 -15.74 19.22 17.39
N LEU A 414 -14.74 19.38 18.26
CA LEU A 414 -13.88 20.57 18.28
C LEU A 414 -13.11 20.71 16.97
N PHE A 415 -12.65 19.61 16.38
CA PHE A 415 -12.01 19.56 15.09
C PHE A 415 -12.96 20.00 13.96
N ALA A 416 -14.15 19.43 13.89
CA ALA A 416 -15.19 19.81 12.94
C ALA A 416 -15.51 21.30 13.02
N MET A 417 -15.64 21.84 14.24
CA MET A 417 -15.85 23.26 14.45
C MET A 417 -14.67 24.13 14.01
N ALA A 418 -13.44 23.67 14.23
CA ALA A 418 -12.23 24.37 13.80
C ALA A 418 -12.12 24.43 12.26
N LEU A 419 -12.42 23.33 11.56
CA LEU A 419 -12.47 23.28 10.09
C LEU A 419 -13.54 24.23 9.54
N ARG A 420 -14.73 24.23 10.13
CA ARG A 420 -15.82 25.13 9.73
C ARG A 420 -15.46 26.60 9.93
N ARG A 421 -14.78 26.94 11.03
CA ARG A 421 -14.26 28.30 11.28
C ARG A 421 -13.16 28.70 10.30
N ALA A 422 -12.35 27.74 9.86
CA ALA A 422 -11.30 27.97 8.85
C ALA A 422 -11.83 28.05 7.41
N GLY A 423 -13.16 27.87 7.21
CA GLY A 423 -13.78 27.88 5.89
C GLY A 423 -13.41 26.66 5.04
N VAL A 424 -12.95 25.58 5.66
CA VAL A 424 -12.66 24.32 4.98
C VAL A 424 -13.98 23.57 4.77
N PRO A 425 -14.44 23.35 3.53
CA PRO A 425 -15.62 22.54 3.28
C PRO A 425 -15.34 21.09 3.68
N PHE A 426 -16.13 20.53 4.57
CA PHE A 426 -16.08 19.11 4.89
C PHE A 426 -17.46 18.64 5.35
N GLU A 427 -17.77 17.39 5.04
CA GLU A 427 -18.87 16.66 5.65
C GLU A 427 -18.27 15.75 6.72
N SER A 428 -18.72 15.89 7.97
CA SER A 428 -18.37 14.95 9.01
C SER A 428 -19.56 14.04 9.30
N HIS A 429 -19.37 12.76 9.12
CA HIS A 429 -20.29 11.75 9.59
C HIS A 429 -19.72 11.18 10.89
N ILE A 430 -20.23 11.63 12.03
CA ILE A 430 -19.83 11.10 13.33
C ILE A 430 -20.76 9.94 13.66
N TYR A 431 -20.26 8.71 13.55
CA TYR A 431 -20.98 7.53 13.98
C TYR A 431 -20.59 7.24 15.43
N SER A 432 -21.58 7.19 16.33
CA SER A 432 -21.37 6.58 17.65
C SER A 432 -21.35 5.05 17.50
N VAL A 433 -20.51 4.38 18.26
CA VAL A 433 -20.60 2.93 18.45
C VAL A 433 -22.00 2.65 19.03
N GLY A 434 -22.93 2.17 18.19
CA GLY A 434 -24.34 1.98 18.61
C GLY A 434 -25.40 2.42 17.59
N GLY A 435 -25.04 2.72 16.36
CA GLY A 435 -25.99 2.77 15.22
C GLY A 435 -26.80 4.05 15.04
N HIS A 436 -26.42 5.18 15.63
CA HIS A 436 -27.05 6.47 15.36
C HIS A 436 -25.99 7.49 14.90
N GLY A 437 -25.99 7.79 13.59
CA GLY A 437 -25.18 8.84 13.00
C GLY A 437 -25.75 10.24 13.30
N LEU A 438 -24.90 11.15 13.73
CA LEU A 438 -25.18 12.58 13.70
C LEU A 438 -24.58 13.15 12.42
N SER A 439 -25.43 13.47 11.45
CA SER A 439 -25.04 14.30 10.29
C SER A 439 -25.09 15.76 10.72
N LEU A 440 -23.95 16.44 10.66
CA LEU A 440 -23.88 17.89 10.75
C LEU A 440 -23.72 18.44 9.32
N ALA A 441 -24.83 18.88 8.73
CA ALA A 441 -24.83 19.62 7.46
C ALA A 441 -24.28 21.03 7.64
#